data_81376d5eefa3e0655f3299881cc8fadf
#
_entry.id   81376d5eefa3e0655f3299881cc8fadf
#
_cell.length_a   1.000
_cell.length_b   1.000
_cell.length_c   1.000
_cell.angle_alpha   90.00
_cell.angle_beta   90.00
_cell.angle_gamma   90.00
#
_symmetry.space_group_name_H-M   'P 1'
#
loop_
_entity.id
_entity.type
_entity.pdbx_description
1 polymer ?
#
loop_
_entity_poly.entity_id
_entity_poly.type
_entity_poly.pdbx_seq_one_letter_code
_entity_poly.pdbx_strand_id
1 'polypeptide(L)'
;LLRGKIQKLTNTHFIFAGSERRIMSEMFFSEKRPFYLSATSVALDPIDRDIYREFAELQFRNGGKQLSPDAFLHVYYKFEGVTMHIHRVLHDAYAYTGQGGCISVTDILSICKSYIHEYGSRLRELMSNVSEQQKEVLYAIVEEKEATSITSSAFIKRHRLKSASSIQSAMKYLLSEDLVTKTGNVYTISDPMLRIWIESEKIC
;
A
#
# COMPACT_ATOMS: atom_id res chain seq x y z
N LEU A 1 -2.26 31.32 -8.00
CA LEU A 1 -3.65 31.77 -7.74
C LEU A 1 -4.19 31.32 -6.37
N LEU A 2 -4.06 30.04 -5.99
CA LEU A 2 -4.60 29.49 -4.72
C LEU A 2 -3.87 30.07 -3.49
N ARG A 3 -2.53 30.07 -3.48
CA ARG A 3 -1.72 30.62 -2.38
C ARG A 3 -2.11 32.06 -2.02
N GLY A 4 -2.23 32.95 -3.02
CA GLY A 4 -2.58 34.33 -2.76
C GLY A 4 -4.00 34.55 -2.20
N LYS A 5 -4.91 33.59 -2.38
CA LYS A 5 -6.23 33.59 -1.72
C LYS A 5 -6.12 33.10 -0.28
N ILE A 6 -5.39 31.99 -0.06
CA ILE A 6 -5.19 31.40 1.28
C ILE A 6 -4.51 32.38 2.23
N GLN A 7 -3.45 33.05 1.76
CA GLN A 7 -2.70 34.01 2.58
C GLN A 7 -3.50 35.26 3.02
N LYS A 8 -4.64 35.53 2.39
CA LYS A 8 -5.53 36.65 2.76
C LYS A 8 -6.54 36.30 3.86
N LEU A 9 -6.65 35.02 4.19
CA LEU A 9 -7.60 34.52 5.16
C LEU A 9 -6.92 34.37 6.53
N THR A 10 -7.07 35.38 7.38
CA THR A 10 -6.36 35.50 8.67
C THR A 10 -6.95 34.62 9.78
N ASN A 11 -8.25 34.27 9.67
CA ASN A 11 -8.97 33.48 10.70
C ASN A 11 -9.34 32.08 10.21
N THR A 12 -8.50 31.51 9.34
CA THR A 12 -8.79 30.20 8.72
C THR A 12 -7.56 29.31 8.80
N HIS A 13 -7.77 28.06 9.22
CA HIS A 13 -6.75 27.02 9.17
C HIS A 13 -7.03 26.11 7.97
N PHE A 14 -5.98 25.72 7.27
CA PHE A 14 -6.06 24.86 6.11
C PHE A 14 -5.39 23.53 6.40
N ILE A 15 -6.09 22.44 6.11
CA ILE A 15 -5.54 21.07 6.13
C ILE A 15 -5.54 20.58 4.68
N PHE A 16 -4.36 20.25 4.17
CA PHE A 16 -4.19 19.66 2.86
C PHE A 16 -3.97 18.15 3.04
N ALA A 17 -4.83 17.35 2.45
CA ALA A 17 -4.71 15.90 2.49
C ALA A 17 -4.64 15.35 1.07
N GLY A 18 -3.81 14.34 0.87
CA GLY A 18 -3.67 13.65 -0.42
C GLY A 18 -3.02 12.31 -0.22
N SER A 19 -3.47 11.31 -0.97
CA SER A 19 -2.91 9.96 -0.98
C SER A 19 -1.67 9.85 -1.87
N GLU A 20 -1.54 10.70 -2.88
CA GLU A 20 -0.37 10.73 -3.76
C GLU A 20 0.81 11.45 -3.09
N ARG A 21 1.67 10.70 -2.43
CA ARG A 21 2.85 11.20 -1.71
C ARG A 21 3.75 12.08 -2.58
N ARG A 22 3.93 11.71 -3.85
CA ARG A 22 4.77 12.45 -4.79
C ARG A 22 4.22 13.85 -5.04
N ILE A 23 2.93 13.98 -5.32
CA ILE A 23 2.28 15.29 -5.56
C ILE A 23 2.34 16.15 -4.31
N MET A 24 2.05 15.59 -3.14
CA MET A 24 2.12 16.30 -1.87
C MET A 24 3.54 16.79 -1.57
N SER A 25 4.54 15.92 -1.72
CA SER A 25 5.96 16.29 -1.55
C SER A 25 6.38 17.36 -2.54
N GLU A 26 6.03 17.23 -3.80
CA GLU A 26 6.38 18.21 -4.83
C GLU A 26 5.75 19.56 -4.51
N MET A 27 4.48 19.60 -4.07
CA MET A 27 3.75 20.82 -3.79
C MET A 27 4.31 21.60 -2.59
N PHE A 28 4.69 20.89 -1.51
CA PHE A 28 5.04 21.53 -0.24
C PHE A 28 6.55 21.54 0.09
N PHE A 29 7.35 20.65 -0.53
CA PHE A 29 8.79 20.55 -0.25
C PHE A 29 9.69 20.88 -1.43
N SER A 30 9.16 21.17 -2.62
CA SER A 30 9.96 21.64 -3.74
C SER A 30 10.10 23.15 -3.71
N GLU A 31 11.35 23.65 -3.69
CA GLU A 31 11.67 25.09 -3.69
C GLU A 31 11.05 25.86 -4.85
N LYS A 32 10.79 25.18 -5.97
CA LYS A 32 10.20 25.77 -7.18
C LYS A 32 8.68 25.91 -7.09
N ARG A 33 8.05 25.42 -6.02
CA ARG A 33 6.58 25.42 -5.91
C ARG A 33 6.06 26.51 -4.98
N PRO A 34 4.88 27.08 -5.29
CA PRO A 34 4.32 28.18 -4.52
C PRO A 34 4.08 27.91 -3.03
N PHE A 35 3.86 26.63 -2.64
CA PHE A 35 3.58 26.25 -1.27
C PHE A 35 4.82 25.74 -0.50
N TYR A 36 6.03 25.94 -1.05
CA TYR A 36 7.26 25.51 -0.40
C TYR A 36 7.32 25.99 1.05
N LEU A 37 7.54 25.04 1.98
CA LEU A 37 7.58 25.24 3.43
C LEU A 37 6.41 26.06 4.04
N SER A 38 5.24 26.04 3.40
CA SER A 38 4.08 26.80 3.88
C SER A 38 3.13 25.99 4.76
N ALA A 39 3.41 24.73 5.01
CA ALA A 39 2.61 23.85 5.86
C ALA A 39 3.51 22.90 6.66
N THR A 40 3.04 22.50 7.84
CA THR A 40 3.67 21.42 8.62
C THR A 40 3.19 20.08 8.06
N SER A 41 4.13 19.20 7.75
CA SER A 41 3.80 17.85 7.28
C SER A 41 3.48 16.94 8.45
N VAL A 42 2.38 16.18 8.29
CA VAL A 42 2.03 15.08 9.18
C VAL A 42 1.97 13.81 8.32
N ALA A 43 2.90 12.90 8.53
CA ALA A 43 2.84 11.57 7.95
C ALA A 43 1.86 10.71 8.75
N LEU A 44 0.99 9.98 8.06
CA LEU A 44 0.13 8.97 8.67
C LEU A 44 0.79 7.61 8.45
N ASP A 45 1.42 7.11 9.49
CA ASP A 45 1.97 5.75 9.53
C ASP A 45 0.84 4.73 9.77
N PRO A 46 1.08 3.43 9.53
CA PRO A 46 0.15 2.39 9.94
C PRO A 46 -0.25 2.54 11.40
N ILE A 47 -1.54 2.31 11.69
CA ILE A 47 -2.02 2.30 13.08
C ILE A 47 -1.23 1.22 13.84
N ASP A 48 -0.78 1.55 15.06
CA ASP A 48 -0.11 0.59 15.91
C ASP A 48 -0.92 -0.70 16.02
N ARG A 49 -0.23 -1.83 15.87
CA ARG A 49 -0.85 -3.15 15.79
C ARG A 49 -1.74 -3.47 16.97
N ASP A 50 -1.25 -3.19 18.18
CA ASP A 50 -1.97 -3.57 19.39
C ASP A 50 -3.15 -2.64 19.66
N ILE A 51 -3.00 -1.35 19.40
CA ILE A 51 -4.09 -0.38 19.44
C ILE A 51 -5.18 -0.75 18.43
N TYR A 52 -4.80 -1.13 17.20
CA TYR A 52 -5.79 -1.48 16.19
C TYR A 52 -6.48 -2.82 16.51
N ARG A 53 -5.76 -3.78 17.07
CA ARG A 53 -6.34 -5.05 17.55
C ARG A 53 -7.39 -4.80 18.61
N GLU A 54 -7.06 -4.04 19.67
CA GLU A 54 -7.99 -3.72 20.75
C GLU A 54 -9.26 -3.03 20.25
N PHE A 55 -9.10 -2.09 19.33
CA PHE A 55 -10.23 -1.43 18.67
C PHE A 55 -11.09 -2.44 17.88
N ALA A 56 -10.50 -3.30 17.07
CA ALA A 56 -11.22 -4.29 16.28
C ALA A 56 -11.97 -5.30 17.18
N GLU A 57 -11.30 -5.83 18.21
CA GLU A 57 -11.92 -6.74 19.18
C GLU A 57 -13.10 -6.07 19.91
N LEU A 58 -12.97 -4.78 20.27
CA LEU A 58 -14.04 -4.01 20.89
C LEU A 58 -15.26 -3.91 19.95
N GLN A 59 -15.06 -3.64 18.64
CA GLN A 59 -16.16 -3.56 17.68
C GLN A 59 -16.89 -4.91 17.54
N PHE A 60 -16.15 -6.01 17.50
CA PHE A 60 -16.76 -7.35 17.46
C PHE A 60 -17.57 -7.63 18.75
N ARG A 61 -17.02 -7.33 19.93
CA ARG A 61 -17.74 -7.49 21.21
C ARG A 61 -19.00 -6.65 21.30
N ASN A 62 -18.95 -5.39 20.85
CA ASN A 62 -20.11 -4.50 20.83
C ASN A 62 -21.26 -5.06 19.97
N GLY A 63 -20.91 -5.82 18.93
CA GLY A 63 -21.88 -6.53 18.10
C GLY A 63 -22.23 -7.94 18.57
N GLY A 64 -21.81 -8.33 19.80
CA GLY A 64 -22.08 -9.67 20.34
C GLY A 64 -21.32 -10.80 19.65
N LYS A 65 -20.13 -10.49 19.09
CA LYS A 65 -19.25 -11.41 18.36
C LYS A 65 -17.85 -11.38 18.95
N GLN A 66 -16.98 -12.28 18.50
CA GLN A 66 -15.61 -12.34 18.96
C GLN A 66 -14.64 -12.39 17.76
N LEU A 67 -13.51 -11.71 17.91
CA LEU A 67 -12.39 -11.76 16.98
C LEU A 67 -11.21 -12.43 17.70
N SER A 68 -10.72 -13.55 17.14
CA SER A 68 -9.50 -14.16 17.65
C SER A 68 -8.31 -13.21 17.47
N PRO A 69 -7.46 -13.01 18.50
CA PRO A 69 -6.24 -12.20 18.38
C PRO A 69 -5.34 -12.67 17.23
N ASP A 70 -5.18 -13.96 17.05
CA ASP A 70 -4.36 -14.52 15.96
C ASP A 70 -4.99 -14.25 14.58
N ALA A 71 -6.32 -14.25 14.48
CA ALA A 71 -7.01 -13.88 13.25
C ALA A 71 -6.73 -12.42 12.87
N PHE A 72 -6.78 -11.50 13.84
CA PHE A 72 -6.40 -10.11 13.60
C PHE A 72 -4.94 -9.97 13.17
N LEU A 73 -4.01 -10.62 13.87
CA LEU A 73 -2.58 -10.55 13.55
C LEU A 73 -2.29 -11.05 12.13
N HIS A 74 -2.98 -12.10 11.71
CA HIS A 74 -2.87 -12.61 10.33
C HIS A 74 -3.22 -11.55 9.28
N VAL A 75 -4.33 -10.84 9.48
CA VAL A 75 -4.76 -9.77 8.57
C VAL A 75 -3.76 -8.62 8.60
N TYR A 76 -3.37 -8.19 9.80
CA TYR A 76 -2.47 -7.06 9.97
C TYR A 76 -1.13 -7.26 9.25
N TYR A 77 -0.49 -8.39 9.46
CA TYR A 77 0.79 -8.70 8.82
C TYR A 77 0.65 -8.99 7.33
N LYS A 78 -0.44 -9.65 6.91
CA LYS A 78 -0.69 -9.92 5.50
C LYS A 78 -0.78 -8.66 4.66
N PHE A 79 -1.44 -7.63 5.18
CA PHE A 79 -1.62 -6.35 4.50
C PHE A 79 -0.71 -5.23 5.05
N GLU A 80 0.36 -5.59 5.78
CA GLU A 80 1.43 -4.68 6.19
C GLU A 80 0.93 -3.42 6.92
N GLY A 81 -0.13 -3.54 7.72
CA GLY A 81 -0.73 -2.43 8.45
C GLY A 81 -1.58 -1.47 7.59
N VAL A 82 -1.77 -1.73 6.29
CA VAL A 82 -2.59 -0.87 5.41
C VAL A 82 -4.05 -0.96 5.81
N THR A 83 -4.50 0.09 6.48
CA THR A 83 -5.82 0.18 7.13
C THR A 83 -6.98 -0.13 6.19
N MET A 84 -6.92 0.30 4.92
CA MET A 84 -7.97 0.05 3.93
C MET A 84 -8.23 -1.45 3.74
N HIS A 85 -7.18 -2.24 3.55
CA HIS A 85 -7.31 -3.69 3.33
C HIS A 85 -7.71 -4.42 4.61
N ILE A 86 -7.11 -4.04 5.74
CA ILE A 86 -7.44 -4.63 7.05
C ILE A 86 -8.91 -4.36 7.37
N HIS A 87 -9.36 -3.12 7.22
CA HIS A 87 -10.74 -2.74 7.49
C HIS A 87 -11.72 -3.54 6.62
N ARG A 88 -11.45 -3.69 5.31
CA ARG A 88 -12.31 -4.47 4.41
C ARG A 88 -12.42 -5.92 4.87
N VAL A 89 -11.31 -6.58 5.16
CA VAL A 89 -11.32 -7.98 5.63
C VAL A 89 -12.03 -8.12 6.97
N LEU A 90 -11.78 -7.22 7.92
CA LEU A 90 -12.46 -7.25 9.22
C LEU A 90 -13.95 -6.98 9.12
N HIS A 91 -14.38 -6.09 8.20
CA HIS A 91 -15.79 -5.86 7.90
C HIS A 91 -16.47 -7.13 7.37
N ASP A 92 -15.86 -7.79 6.40
CA ASP A 92 -16.38 -9.03 5.82
C ASP A 92 -16.38 -10.16 6.87
N ALA A 93 -15.34 -10.24 7.71
CA ALA A 93 -15.26 -11.17 8.84
C ALA A 93 -16.39 -10.91 9.86
N TYR A 94 -16.64 -9.66 10.18
CA TYR A 94 -17.75 -9.29 11.07
C TYR A 94 -19.11 -9.71 10.48
N ALA A 95 -19.33 -9.48 9.20
CA ALA A 95 -20.56 -9.89 8.51
C ALA A 95 -20.72 -11.42 8.47
N TYR A 96 -19.63 -12.14 8.23
CA TYR A 96 -19.61 -13.60 8.19
C TYR A 96 -19.87 -14.24 9.57
N THR A 97 -19.39 -13.65 10.65
CA THR A 97 -19.51 -14.20 12.00
C THR A 97 -20.94 -14.08 12.50
N GLY A 98 -21.56 -15.20 12.85
CA GLY A 98 -22.88 -15.23 13.50
C GLY A 98 -22.87 -14.64 14.91
N GLN A 99 -24.07 -14.35 15.46
CA GLN A 99 -24.22 -13.85 16.81
C GLN A 99 -23.67 -14.85 17.83
N GLY A 100 -22.88 -14.38 18.79
CA GLY A 100 -22.18 -15.22 19.77
C GLY A 100 -20.98 -16.00 19.22
N GLY A 101 -20.73 -15.92 17.89
CA GLY A 101 -19.63 -16.62 17.23
C GLY A 101 -18.29 -15.93 17.40
N CYS A 102 -17.22 -16.71 17.17
CA CYS A 102 -15.84 -16.23 17.15
C CYS A 102 -15.23 -16.50 15.78
N ILE A 103 -14.67 -15.47 15.15
CA ILE A 103 -13.93 -15.64 13.88
C ILE A 103 -12.58 -16.26 14.15
N SER A 104 -12.30 -17.37 13.48
CA SER A 104 -11.03 -18.10 13.59
C SER A 104 -10.00 -17.66 12.54
N VAL A 105 -8.76 -18.13 12.71
CA VAL A 105 -7.70 -17.94 11.70
C VAL A 105 -8.10 -18.57 10.36
N THR A 106 -8.73 -19.75 10.36
CA THR A 106 -9.16 -20.45 9.14
C THR A 106 -10.19 -19.65 8.38
N ASP A 107 -11.18 -19.07 9.08
CA ASP A 107 -12.20 -18.22 8.46
C ASP A 107 -11.58 -16.96 7.85
N ILE A 108 -10.69 -16.30 8.59
CA ILE A 108 -9.99 -15.10 8.13
C ILE A 108 -9.14 -15.37 6.88
N LEU A 109 -8.46 -16.51 6.81
CA LEU A 109 -7.69 -16.90 5.62
C LEU A 109 -8.59 -17.08 4.39
N SER A 110 -9.77 -17.68 4.57
CA SER A 110 -10.77 -17.83 3.51
C SER A 110 -11.27 -16.49 3.02
N ILE A 111 -11.60 -15.58 3.94
CA ILE A 111 -12.05 -14.21 3.62
C ILE A 111 -10.96 -13.43 2.89
N CYS A 112 -9.71 -13.49 3.37
CA CYS A 112 -8.58 -12.88 2.67
C CYS A 112 -8.42 -13.39 1.24
N LYS A 113 -8.54 -14.71 1.04
CA LYS A 113 -8.45 -15.33 -0.28
C LYS A 113 -9.55 -14.82 -1.22
N SER A 114 -10.78 -14.75 -0.74
CA SER A 114 -11.92 -14.22 -1.50
C SER A 114 -11.71 -12.74 -1.86
N TYR A 115 -11.24 -11.92 -0.92
CA TYR A 115 -10.95 -10.52 -1.15
C TYR A 115 -9.83 -10.31 -2.20
N ILE A 116 -8.74 -11.06 -2.12
CA ILE A 116 -7.64 -10.99 -3.11
C ILE A 116 -8.15 -11.40 -4.49
N HIS A 117 -8.98 -12.45 -4.58
CA HIS A 117 -9.57 -12.90 -5.83
C HIS A 117 -10.49 -11.83 -6.45
N GLU A 118 -11.38 -11.24 -5.66
CA GLU A 118 -12.26 -10.15 -6.08
C GLU A 118 -11.46 -8.95 -6.61
N TYR A 119 -10.39 -8.57 -5.90
CA TYR A 119 -9.53 -7.46 -6.28
C TYR A 119 -8.67 -7.75 -7.53
N GLY A 120 -8.45 -9.03 -7.83
CA GLY A 120 -7.60 -9.48 -8.92
C GLY A 120 -8.01 -9.00 -10.32
N SER A 121 -9.31 -8.79 -10.58
CA SER A 121 -9.77 -8.25 -11.86
C SER A 121 -9.25 -6.83 -12.11
N ARG A 122 -9.29 -5.98 -11.08
CA ARG A 122 -8.74 -4.61 -11.12
C ARG A 122 -7.22 -4.62 -11.31
N LEU A 123 -6.53 -5.54 -10.66
CA LEU A 123 -5.07 -5.65 -10.78
C LEU A 123 -4.65 -6.17 -12.15
N ARG A 124 -5.41 -7.08 -12.77
CA ARG A 124 -5.18 -7.51 -14.16
C ARG A 124 -5.33 -6.36 -15.15
N GLU A 125 -6.36 -5.53 -14.98
CA GLU A 125 -6.56 -4.34 -15.79
C GLU A 125 -5.39 -3.36 -15.63
N LEU A 126 -4.98 -3.07 -14.39
CA LEU A 126 -3.80 -2.24 -14.10
C LEU A 126 -2.54 -2.80 -14.77
N MET A 127 -2.30 -4.10 -14.64
CA MET A 127 -1.12 -4.77 -15.22
C MET A 127 -1.17 -4.86 -16.74
N SER A 128 -2.33 -4.74 -17.37
CA SER A 128 -2.43 -4.69 -18.84
C SER A 128 -1.81 -3.42 -19.44
N ASN A 129 -1.74 -2.34 -18.66
CA ASN A 129 -1.11 -1.07 -19.05
C ASN A 129 0.41 -1.04 -18.79
N VAL A 130 0.94 -2.07 -18.13
CA VAL A 130 2.37 -2.20 -17.79
C VAL A 130 3.06 -3.02 -18.86
N SER A 131 4.10 -2.47 -19.51
CA SER A 131 4.86 -3.19 -20.54
C SER A 131 5.62 -4.37 -19.96
N GLU A 132 5.98 -5.37 -20.78
CA GLU A 132 6.71 -6.56 -20.31
C GLU A 132 8.02 -6.21 -19.62
N GLN A 133 8.77 -5.25 -20.14
CA GLN A 133 10.00 -4.76 -19.50
C GLN A 133 9.74 -4.13 -18.12
N GLN A 134 8.64 -3.42 -17.96
CA GLN A 134 8.26 -2.84 -16.67
C GLN A 134 7.81 -3.94 -15.69
N LYS A 135 7.08 -4.96 -16.19
CA LYS A 135 6.68 -6.13 -15.38
C LYS A 135 7.90 -6.92 -14.88
N GLU A 136 8.91 -7.14 -15.73
CA GLU A 136 10.15 -7.80 -15.33
C GLU A 136 10.80 -7.09 -14.13
N VAL A 137 10.89 -5.77 -14.16
CA VAL A 137 11.45 -4.96 -13.06
C VAL A 137 10.55 -5.00 -11.83
N LEU A 138 9.23 -4.88 -12.02
CA LEU A 138 8.25 -4.97 -10.93
C LEU A 138 8.34 -6.31 -10.22
N TYR A 139 8.43 -7.41 -10.97
CA TYR A 139 8.54 -8.76 -10.43
C TYR A 139 9.85 -8.98 -9.67
N ALA A 140 10.95 -8.37 -10.13
CA ALA A 140 12.21 -8.40 -9.42
C ALA A 140 12.13 -7.68 -8.05
N ILE A 141 11.41 -6.56 -7.99
CA ILE A 141 11.17 -5.83 -6.74
C ILE A 141 10.26 -6.63 -5.80
N VAL A 142 9.21 -7.28 -6.32
CA VAL A 142 8.35 -8.18 -5.53
C VAL A 142 9.16 -9.30 -4.87
N GLU A 143 10.08 -9.91 -5.62
CA GLU A 143 10.90 -11.04 -5.16
C GLU A 143 11.87 -10.64 -4.04
N GLU A 144 12.47 -9.45 -4.14
CA GLU A 144 13.39 -8.92 -3.11
C GLU A 144 12.65 -8.34 -1.90
N LYS A 145 11.37 -8.00 -2.02
CA LYS A 145 10.54 -7.23 -1.05
C LYS A 145 11.06 -5.82 -0.82
N GLU A 146 12.33 -5.67 -0.46
CA GLU A 146 13.08 -4.43 -0.28
C GLU A 146 14.26 -4.43 -1.24
N ALA A 147 14.05 -3.95 -2.47
CA ALA A 147 15.08 -3.95 -3.49
C ALA A 147 16.02 -2.76 -3.35
N THR A 148 17.31 -3.02 -3.38
CA THR A 148 18.36 -1.99 -3.36
C THR A 148 19.30 -2.16 -4.55
N SER A 149 20.01 -1.08 -4.92
CA SER A 149 21.01 -1.15 -6.00
C SER A 149 20.50 -1.83 -7.28
N ILE A 150 19.25 -1.56 -7.65
CA ILE A 150 18.52 -2.24 -8.73
C ILE A 150 19.18 -2.14 -10.12
N THR A 151 20.11 -1.20 -10.31
CA THR A 151 20.89 -1.04 -11.55
C THR A 151 22.26 -1.71 -11.50
N SER A 152 22.59 -2.40 -10.41
CA SER A 152 23.89 -3.10 -10.26
C SER A 152 23.94 -4.34 -11.16
N SER A 153 25.14 -4.71 -11.59
CA SER A 153 25.35 -5.93 -12.39
C SER A 153 24.89 -7.20 -11.65
N ALA A 154 24.99 -7.21 -10.32
CA ALA A 154 24.53 -8.32 -9.51
C ALA A 154 23.00 -8.48 -9.55
N PHE A 155 22.26 -7.38 -9.38
CA PHE A 155 20.79 -7.36 -9.46
C PHE A 155 20.32 -7.75 -10.86
N ILE A 156 20.93 -7.15 -11.91
CA ILE A 156 20.60 -7.44 -13.32
C ILE A 156 20.76 -8.94 -13.63
N LYS A 157 21.88 -9.54 -13.23
CA LYS A 157 22.13 -10.97 -13.45
C LYS A 157 21.18 -11.87 -12.67
N ARG A 158 20.91 -11.55 -11.40
CA ARG A 158 20.02 -12.33 -10.53
C ARG A 158 18.62 -12.43 -11.11
N HIS A 159 18.07 -11.31 -11.56
CA HIS A 159 16.71 -11.22 -12.08
C HIS A 159 16.63 -11.30 -13.62
N ARG A 160 17.76 -11.59 -14.30
CA ARG A 160 17.84 -11.74 -15.76
C ARG A 160 17.30 -10.55 -16.55
N LEU A 161 17.50 -9.34 -16.00
CA LEU A 161 17.06 -8.11 -16.62
C LEU A 161 18.01 -7.67 -17.75
N LYS A 162 17.52 -6.82 -18.67
CA LYS A 162 18.29 -6.46 -19.88
C LYS A 162 19.52 -5.58 -19.59
N SER A 163 19.32 -4.44 -18.93
CA SER A 163 20.39 -3.48 -18.67
C SER A 163 20.00 -2.45 -17.60
N ALA A 164 20.97 -1.74 -17.06
CA ALA A 164 20.74 -0.64 -16.13
C ALA A 164 19.85 0.48 -16.73
N SER A 165 20.07 0.83 -18.00
CA SER A 165 19.27 1.86 -18.68
C SER A 165 17.80 1.44 -18.88
N SER A 166 17.56 0.15 -19.17
CA SER A 166 16.20 -0.37 -19.29
C SER A 166 15.47 -0.35 -17.95
N ILE A 167 16.16 -0.67 -16.87
CA ILE A 167 15.59 -0.58 -15.50
C ILE A 167 15.26 0.87 -15.16
N GLN A 168 16.17 1.83 -15.42
CA GLN A 168 15.90 3.24 -15.17
C GLN A 168 14.68 3.76 -15.95
N SER A 169 14.52 3.33 -17.19
CA SER A 169 13.35 3.67 -17.99
C SER A 169 12.06 3.08 -17.41
N ALA A 170 12.07 1.80 -17.05
CA ALA A 170 10.93 1.14 -16.40
C ALA A 170 10.56 1.83 -15.07
N MET A 171 11.56 2.14 -14.25
CA MET A 171 11.34 2.78 -12.95
C MET A 171 10.71 4.17 -13.03
N LYS A 172 10.95 4.93 -14.11
CA LYS A 172 10.25 6.21 -14.30
C LYS A 172 8.73 6.02 -14.33
N TYR A 173 8.27 5.03 -15.07
CA TYR A 173 6.85 4.70 -15.15
C TYR A 173 6.34 4.13 -13.82
N LEU A 174 7.01 3.12 -13.27
CA LEU A 174 6.56 2.45 -12.05
C LEU A 174 6.44 3.41 -10.86
N LEU A 175 7.34 4.39 -10.76
CA LEU A 175 7.28 5.44 -9.75
C LEU A 175 6.22 6.51 -10.07
N SER A 176 5.99 6.85 -11.36
CA SER A 176 4.97 7.84 -11.74
C SER A 176 3.54 7.32 -11.55
N GLU A 177 3.33 6.02 -11.74
CA GLU A 177 2.04 5.35 -11.53
C GLU A 177 1.86 4.84 -10.08
N ASP A 178 2.78 5.20 -9.17
CA ASP A 178 2.75 4.80 -7.76
C ASP A 178 2.67 3.28 -7.54
N LEU A 179 3.21 2.48 -8.49
CA LEU A 179 3.30 1.03 -8.35
C LEU A 179 4.48 0.62 -7.47
N VAL A 180 5.51 1.44 -7.45
CA VAL A 180 6.72 1.29 -6.64
C VAL A 180 6.97 2.58 -5.87
N THR A 181 7.29 2.44 -4.61
CA THR A 181 7.72 3.54 -3.73
C THR A 181 9.24 3.46 -3.54
N LYS A 182 9.88 4.62 -3.48
CA LYS A 182 11.31 4.74 -3.15
C LYS A 182 11.47 5.49 -1.84
N THR A 183 12.09 4.85 -0.86
CA THR A 183 12.48 5.47 0.42
C THR A 183 13.99 5.37 0.59
N GLY A 184 14.68 6.50 0.49
CA GLY A 184 16.14 6.50 0.43
C GLY A 184 16.66 5.72 -0.79
N ASN A 185 17.34 4.61 -0.55
CA ASN A 185 17.86 3.71 -1.59
C ASN A 185 17.06 2.42 -1.74
N VAL A 186 15.96 2.28 -1.03
CA VAL A 186 15.10 1.07 -1.02
C VAL A 186 13.90 1.30 -1.91
N TYR A 187 13.59 0.32 -2.75
CA TYR A 187 12.41 0.26 -3.61
C TYR A 187 11.49 -0.85 -3.10
N THR A 188 10.23 -0.53 -2.88
CA THR A 188 9.18 -1.45 -2.42
C THR A 188 7.95 -1.31 -3.28
N ILE A 189 7.09 -2.31 -3.29
CA ILE A 189 5.76 -2.20 -3.91
C ILE A 189 4.91 -1.27 -3.07
N SER A 190 4.22 -0.33 -3.71
CA SER A 190 3.43 0.71 -3.01
C SER A 190 2.21 0.14 -2.30
N ASP A 191 1.54 -0.85 -2.90
CA ASP A 191 0.35 -1.49 -2.36
C ASP A 191 0.63 -2.98 -2.08
N PRO A 192 0.56 -3.45 -0.82
CA PRO A 192 0.75 -4.86 -0.49
C PRO A 192 -0.23 -5.78 -1.22
N MET A 193 -1.43 -5.31 -1.61
CA MET A 193 -2.36 -6.10 -2.39
C MET A 193 -1.80 -6.46 -3.77
N LEU A 194 -1.12 -5.53 -4.43
CA LEU A 194 -0.46 -5.79 -5.73
C LEU A 194 0.64 -6.86 -5.55
N ARG A 195 1.44 -6.77 -4.50
CA ARG A 195 2.48 -7.75 -4.21
C ARG A 195 1.89 -9.13 -3.97
N ILE A 196 0.91 -9.24 -3.08
CA ILE A 196 0.24 -10.50 -2.72
C ILE A 196 -0.40 -11.15 -3.96
N TRP A 197 -1.03 -10.35 -4.80
CA TRP A 197 -1.65 -10.83 -6.03
C TRP A 197 -0.60 -11.35 -7.03
N ILE A 198 0.49 -10.62 -7.27
CA ILE A 198 1.58 -11.07 -8.14
C ILE A 198 2.19 -12.38 -7.61
N GLU A 199 2.39 -12.50 -6.31
CA GLU A 199 2.88 -13.72 -5.67
C GLU A 199 1.91 -14.90 -5.91
N SER A 200 0.60 -14.66 -5.85
CA SER A 200 -0.42 -15.70 -6.07
C SER A 200 -0.50 -16.17 -7.53
N GLU A 201 -0.33 -15.26 -8.50
CA GLU A 201 -0.34 -15.62 -9.93
C GLU A 201 0.91 -16.41 -10.36
N LYS A 202 2.03 -16.27 -9.62
CA LYS A 202 3.25 -17.07 -9.89
C LYS A 202 3.18 -18.52 -9.41
N ILE A 203 2.22 -18.86 -8.56
CA ILE A 203 2.05 -20.20 -7.97
C ILE A 203 1.09 -21.07 -8.82
N CYS A 204 0.36 -20.46 -9.74
CA CYS A 204 -0.49 -21.14 -10.72
C CYS A 204 0.26 -21.42 -12.02
#